data_fe142a4db48d4434d0d7b00cd7b7788b
#
_entry.id   fe142a4db48d4434d0d7b00cd7b7788b
#
_cell.length_a   1.000
_cell.length_b   1.000
_cell.length_c   1.000
_cell.angle_alpha   90.00
_cell.angle_beta   90.00
_cell.angle_gamma   90.00
#
_symmetry.space_group_name_H-M   'P 1'
#
loop_
_entity.id
_entity.type
_entity.pdbx_description
1 polymer ?
#
loop_
_entity_poly.entity_id
_entity_poly.type
_entity_poly.pdbx_seq_one_letter_code
_entity_poly.pdbx_strand_id
1 'polypeptide(L)'
;GISYQMHGLVVVDKKMEVLRPSIIWCDSRAVPYGERAFKNIGEKRCLSHLLNSPGNFTASKLAWIKEYEPDIYDRIHKIMLPGDFIAMRLTGDIVTTVSGLSEGIFWDFKNNALSEELMNYYGFSKDLIADIRPTFGLQGEVTASVAAELGLKKGTPVTYRAGDQPNNALSLNVLNPGEIAATGGTSGVVYGVNGKVNYDTLSRVNTFAHVNHTMEQTRLGVL
;
A
#
# COMPACT_ATOMS: atom_id res chain seq x y z
N GLY A 1 4.09 13.40 9.54
CA GLY A 1 3.54 12.66 8.41
C GLY A 1 4.63 12.10 7.52
N ILE A 2 4.32 11.03 6.82
CA ILE A 2 5.25 10.35 5.90
C ILE A 2 4.60 10.26 4.53
N SER A 3 5.30 10.74 3.49
CA SER A 3 4.98 10.52 2.09
C SER A 3 6.02 9.57 1.49
N TYR A 4 5.59 8.64 0.65
CA TYR A 4 6.47 7.60 0.12
C TYR A 4 6.06 7.19 -1.30
N GLN A 5 6.98 6.56 -2.05
CA GLN A 5 6.67 5.96 -3.34
C GLN A 5 5.63 4.83 -3.18
N MET A 6 4.62 4.82 -4.04
CA MET A 6 3.59 3.78 -4.01
C MET A 6 4.13 2.40 -4.44
N HIS A 7 3.42 1.34 -4.08
CA HIS A 7 3.59 -0.03 -4.59
C HIS A 7 4.93 -0.73 -4.30
N GLY A 8 5.79 -0.12 -3.50
CA GLY A 8 7.03 -0.74 -3.09
C GLY A 8 6.80 -1.93 -2.13
N LEU A 9 7.74 -2.88 -2.10
CA LEU A 9 7.74 -3.98 -1.15
C LEU A 9 9.02 -3.98 -0.33
N VAL A 10 8.89 -3.87 0.98
CA VAL A 10 9.94 -4.13 1.97
C VAL A 10 9.53 -5.35 2.78
N VAL A 11 10.47 -6.24 3.06
CA VAL A 11 10.23 -7.45 3.88
C VAL A 11 11.21 -7.48 5.04
N VAL A 12 10.68 -7.74 6.24
CA VAL A 12 11.47 -7.77 7.48
C VAL A 12 11.30 -9.08 8.23
N ASP A 13 12.33 -9.45 8.98
CA ASP A 13 12.29 -10.60 9.89
C ASP A 13 11.69 -10.24 11.27
N LYS A 14 11.67 -11.21 12.18
CA LYS A 14 11.18 -11.04 13.57
C LYS A 14 11.98 -10.02 14.40
N LYS A 15 13.19 -9.67 13.96
CA LYS A 15 14.03 -8.65 14.60
C LYS A 15 13.82 -7.27 13.95
N MET A 16 12.87 -7.15 13.01
CA MET A 16 12.63 -5.93 12.21
C MET A 16 13.81 -5.56 11.29
N GLU A 17 14.68 -6.52 10.98
CA GLU A 17 15.77 -6.34 10.04
C GLU A 17 15.32 -6.62 8.61
N VAL A 18 15.79 -5.79 7.68
CA VAL A 18 15.47 -5.93 6.26
C VAL A 18 16.13 -7.19 5.70
N LEU A 19 15.35 -8.07 5.08
CA LEU A 19 15.83 -9.35 4.54
C LEU A 19 16.49 -9.22 3.16
N ARG A 20 16.15 -8.18 2.41
CA ARG A 20 16.67 -7.91 1.06
C ARG A 20 16.41 -6.45 0.64
N PRO A 21 17.11 -5.92 -0.39
CA PRO A 21 16.75 -4.63 -0.97
C PRO A 21 15.28 -4.59 -1.41
N SER A 22 14.60 -3.46 -1.19
CA SER A 22 13.17 -3.31 -1.55
C SER A 22 12.96 -3.46 -3.06
N ILE A 23 11.81 -4.02 -3.45
CA ILE A 23 11.36 -4.02 -4.84
C ILE A 23 10.50 -2.78 -5.02
N ILE A 24 11.02 -1.79 -5.75
CA ILE A 24 10.40 -0.47 -5.90
C ILE A 24 9.33 -0.45 -7.00
N TRP A 25 8.60 0.65 -7.13
CA TRP A 25 7.46 0.79 -8.04
C TRP A 25 7.81 0.53 -9.52
N CYS A 26 8.97 0.97 -10.00
CA CYS A 26 9.39 0.82 -11.39
C CYS A 26 10.05 -0.52 -11.72
N ASP A 27 10.24 -1.40 -10.73
CA ASP A 27 10.77 -2.73 -10.95
C ASP A 27 9.68 -3.66 -11.49
N SER A 28 9.81 -4.06 -12.74
CA SER A 28 8.77 -4.80 -13.48
C SER A 28 8.82 -6.33 -13.31
N ARG A 29 9.70 -6.87 -12.45
CA ARG A 29 9.85 -8.33 -12.27
C ARG A 29 8.57 -9.06 -11.87
N ALA A 30 7.64 -8.35 -11.23
CA ALA A 30 6.39 -8.92 -10.74
C ALA A 30 5.23 -8.86 -11.75
N VAL A 31 5.37 -8.19 -12.89
CA VAL A 31 4.33 -8.08 -13.94
C VAL A 31 3.73 -9.44 -14.32
N PRO A 32 4.53 -10.49 -14.63
CA PRO A 32 3.97 -11.78 -15.02
C PRO A 32 3.12 -12.43 -13.92
N TYR A 33 3.39 -12.13 -12.63
CA TYR A 33 2.60 -12.64 -11.50
C TYR A 33 1.24 -11.97 -11.44
N GLY A 34 1.20 -10.65 -11.62
CA GLY A 34 -0.05 -9.90 -11.66
C GLY A 34 -0.93 -10.29 -12.83
N GLU A 35 -0.34 -10.48 -14.02
CA GLU A 35 -1.07 -10.93 -15.22
C GLU A 35 -1.67 -12.33 -15.03
N ARG A 36 -0.91 -13.28 -14.48
CA ARG A 36 -1.41 -14.62 -14.17
C ARG A 36 -2.54 -14.59 -13.14
N ALA A 37 -2.41 -13.78 -12.09
CA ALA A 37 -3.43 -13.62 -11.07
C ALA A 37 -4.71 -13.00 -11.67
N PHE A 38 -4.58 -11.95 -12.48
CA PHE A 38 -5.70 -11.30 -13.14
C PHE A 38 -6.51 -12.27 -14.01
N LYS A 39 -5.80 -13.11 -14.78
CA LYS A 39 -6.42 -14.13 -15.61
C LYS A 39 -7.05 -15.26 -14.80
N ASN A 40 -6.36 -15.78 -13.79
CA ASN A 40 -6.75 -17.00 -13.08
C ASN A 40 -7.82 -16.76 -12.01
N ILE A 41 -7.77 -15.64 -11.30
CA ILE A 41 -8.83 -15.20 -10.37
C ILE A 41 -10.06 -14.74 -11.19
N GLY A 42 -9.80 -14.15 -12.36
CA GLY A 42 -10.80 -13.61 -13.27
C GLY A 42 -10.83 -12.08 -13.23
N GLU A 43 -10.73 -11.47 -14.42
CA GLU A 43 -10.63 -10.00 -14.59
C GLU A 43 -11.75 -9.25 -13.88
N LYS A 44 -13.02 -9.63 -14.15
CA LYS A 44 -14.18 -9.01 -13.51
C LYS A 44 -14.14 -9.13 -11.99
N ARG A 45 -13.63 -10.26 -11.48
CA ARG A 45 -13.51 -10.51 -10.05
C ARG A 45 -12.47 -9.58 -9.42
N CYS A 46 -11.27 -9.53 -9.99
CA CYS A 46 -10.23 -8.61 -9.54
C CYS A 46 -10.72 -7.15 -9.56
N LEU A 47 -11.28 -6.69 -10.69
CA LEU A 47 -11.73 -5.33 -10.84
C LEU A 47 -12.87 -4.97 -9.88
N SER A 48 -13.80 -5.88 -9.60
CA SER A 48 -14.93 -5.60 -8.69
C SER A 48 -14.57 -5.64 -7.22
N HIS A 49 -13.49 -6.32 -6.81
CA HIS A 49 -13.07 -6.48 -5.43
C HIS A 49 -11.84 -5.64 -5.08
N LEU A 50 -10.82 -5.68 -5.94
CA LEU A 50 -9.54 -4.97 -5.73
C LEU A 50 -9.51 -3.60 -6.44
N LEU A 51 -10.49 -3.31 -7.28
CA LEU A 51 -10.64 -2.14 -8.16
C LEU A 51 -9.53 -2.00 -9.21
N ASN A 52 -8.62 -2.96 -9.26
CA ASN A 52 -7.47 -2.98 -10.15
C ASN A 52 -7.16 -4.40 -10.62
N SER A 53 -6.38 -4.52 -11.69
CA SER A 53 -5.58 -5.70 -11.96
C SER A 53 -4.51 -5.86 -10.87
N PRO A 54 -4.13 -7.09 -10.45
CA PRO A 54 -3.01 -7.29 -9.53
C PRO A 54 -1.66 -6.76 -10.04
N GLY A 55 -1.47 -6.57 -11.32
CA GLY A 55 -0.40 -5.85 -12.00
C GLY A 55 1.00 -5.99 -11.36
N ASN A 56 1.76 -4.88 -11.38
CA ASN A 56 3.09 -4.78 -10.78
C ASN A 56 3.06 -4.19 -9.36
N PHE A 57 2.11 -4.63 -8.54
CA PHE A 57 1.90 -4.11 -7.20
C PHE A 57 2.57 -4.99 -6.12
N THR A 58 2.50 -4.55 -4.88
CA THR A 58 3.19 -5.16 -3.72
C THR A 58 2.89 -6.65 -3.56
N ALA A 59 1.63 -7.07 -3.75
CA ALA A 59 1.25 -8.48 -3.65
C ALA A 59 1.95 -9.35 -4.71
N SER A 60 2.01 -8.88 -5.96
CA SER A 60 2.69 -9.58 -7.05
C SER A 60 4.21 -9.63 -6.84
N LYS A 61 4.80 -8.61 -6.22
CA LYS A 61 6.22 -8.58 -5.84
C LYS A 61 6.52 -9.60 -4.73
N LEU A 62 5.61 -9.76 -3.79
CA LEU A 62 5.72 -10.81 -2.76
C LEU A 62 5.65 -12.22 -3.38
N ALA A 63 4.77 -12.41 -4.37
CA ALA A 63 4.67 -13.68 -5.09
C ALA A 63 5.98 -14.01 -5.84
N TRP A 64 6.63 -13.00 -6.41
CA TRP A 64 7.96 -13.16 -7.01
C TRP A 64 9.00 -13.59 -5.98
N ILE A 65 9.05 -12.98 -4.79
CA ILE A 65 9.98 -13.39 -3.71
C ILE A 65 9.71 -14.84 -3.31
N LYS A 66 8.43 -15.23 -3.16
CA LYS A 66 8.05 -16.59 -2.77
C LYS A 66 8.58 -17.64 -3.75
N GLU A 67 8.59 -17.33 -5.04
CA GLU A 67 9.04 -18.28 -6.08
C GLU A 67 10.57 -18.28 -6.27
N TYR A 68 11.20 -17.11 -6.31
CA TYR A 68 12.62 -16.99 -6.64
C TYR A 68 13.56 -16.87 -5.45
N GLU A 69 13.06 -16.47 -4.31
CA GLU A 69 13.84 -16.28 -3.07
C GLU A 69 13.15 -16.99 -1.88
N PRO A 70 12.86 -18.31 -1.98
CA PRO A 70 12.07 -19.03 -0.96
C PRO A 70 12.70 -18.95 0.44
N ASP A 71 14.03 -19.02 0.55
CA ASP A 71 14.74 -18.90 1.83
C ASP A 71 14.54 -17.52 2.48
N ILE A 72 14.35 -16.48 1.68
CA ILE A 72 13.98 -15.14 2.17
C ILE A 72 12.52 -15.15 2.57
N TYR A 73 11.64 -15.69 1.72
CA TYR A 73 10.19 -15.73 1.98
C TYR A 73 9.88 -16.42 3.31
N ASP A 74 10.49 -17.55 3.61
CA ASP A 74 10.27 -18.32 4.84
C ASP A 74 10.70 -17.57 6.12
N ARG A 75 11.57 -16.58 5.98
CA ARG A 75 12.04 -15.74 7.09
C ARG A 75 11.21 -14.47 7.27
N ILE A 76 10.29 -14.16 6.35
CA ILE A 76 9.48 -12.94 6.44
C ILE A 76 8.58 -13.02 7.66
N HIS A 77 8.74 -12.05 8.56
CA HIS A 77 7.80 -11.81 9.65
C HIS A 77 6.66 -10.91 9.19
N LYS A 78 6.99 -9.80 8.54
CA LYS A 78 6.00 -8.83 8.01
C LYS A 78 6.43 -8.28 6.66
N ILE A 79 5.43 -8.02 5.83
CA ILE A 79 5.58 -7.22 4.61
C ILE A 79 5.19 -5.78 4.92
N MET A 80 5.82 -4.85 4.24
CA MET A 80 5.62 -3.42 4.44
C MET A 80 5.67 -2.66 3.12
N LEU A 81 4.88 -1.61 3.02
CA LEU A 81 5.14 -0.55 2.07
C LEU A 81 6.30 0.32 2.57
N PRO A 82 6.96 1.09 1.70
CA PRO A 82 8.10 1.92 2.15
C PRO A 82 7.75 2.87 3.30
N GLY A 83 6.54 3.44 3.31
CA GLY A 83 6.09 4.30 4.41
C GLY A 83 5.85 3.55 5.72
N ASP A 84 5.38 2.31 5.66
CA ASP A 84 5.24 1.44 6.83
C ASP A 84 6.61 1.15 7.44
N PHE A 85 7.60 0.85 6.60
CA PHE A 85 8.97 0.59 7.03
C PHE A 85 9.60 1.82 7.70
N ILE A 86 9.47 3.01 7.12
CA ILE A 86 10.00 4.24 7.72
C ILE A 86 9.31 4.54 9.05
N ALA A 87 7.97 4.37 9.13
CA ALA A 87 7.26 4.53 10.39
C ALA A 87 7.74 3.54 11.45
N MET A 88 7.90 2.26 11.11
CA MET A 88 8.45 1.25 12.00
C MET A 88 9.86 1.63 12.48
N ARG A 89 10.75 2.10 11.61
CA ARG A 89 12.10 2.54 11.98
C ARG A 89 12.09 3.71 12.96
N LEU A 90 11.10 4.60 12.86
CA LEU A 90 10.96 5.75 13.76
C LEU A 90 10.35 5.37 15.12
N THR A 91 9.40 4.44 15.13
CA THR A 91 8.53 4.20 16.28
C THR A 91 8.74 2.83 16.96
N GLY A 92 9.25 1.85 16.21
CA GLY A 92 9.28 0.45 16.65
C GLY A 92 7.95 -0.29 16.42
N ASP A 93 6.88 0.40 16.02
CA ASP A 93 5.55 -0.20 15.81
C ASP A 93 5.40 -0.70 14.37
N ILE A 94 4.92 -1.94 14.23
CA ILE A 94 4.64 -2.56 12.93
C ILE A 94 3.16 -2.44 12.64
N VAL A 95 2.79 -1.41 11.88
CA VAL A 95 1.39 -1.13 11.51
C VAL A 95 1.28 -0.72 10.04
N THR A 96 0.10 -0.91 9.46
CA THR A 96 -0.24 -0.49 8.09
C THR A 96 -1.57 0.25 8.06
N THR A 97 -2.01 0.69 6.88
CA THR A 97 -3.28 1.41 6.70
C THR A 97 -4.09 0.79 5.56
N VAL A 98 -5.41 1.05 5.53
CA VAL A 98 -6.24 0.64 4.39
C VAL A 98 -5.74 1.29 3.09
N SER A 99 -5.29 2.55 3.14
CA SER A 99 -4.68 3.20 1.97
C SER A 99 -3.47 2.42 1.46
N GLY A 100 -2.55 2.03 2.36
CA GLY A 100 -1.40 1.19 2.01
C GLY A 100 -1.78 -0.19 1.48
N LEU A 101 -2.72 -0.87 2.14
CA LEU A 101 -3.18 -2.20 1.69
C LEU A 101 -3.86 -2.12 0.32
N SER A 102 -4.58 -1.05 0.03
CA SER A 102 -5.25 -0.87 -1.27
C SER A 102 -4.24 -0.68 -2.40
N GLU A 103 -3.22 0.14 -2.20
CA GLU A 103 -2.16 0.34 -3.21
C GLU A 103 -1.24 -0.88 -3.36
N GLY A 104 -1.16 -1.71 -2.31
CA GLY A 104 -0.49 -3.00 -2.32
C GLY A 104 -1.31 -4.12 -2.97
N ILE A 105 -2.58 -3.86 -3.29
CA ILE A 105 -3.57 -4.82 -3.82
C ILE A 105 -3.89 -5.95 -2.83
N PHE A 106 -3.90 -5.65 -1.55
CA PHE A 106 -4.32 -6.59 -0.49
C PHE A 106 -5.73 -6.31 0.03
N TRP A 107 -6.37 -5.19 -0.35
CA TRP A 107 -7.67 -4.78 0.17
C TRP A 107 -8.82 -5.12 -0.78
N ASP A 108 -9.85 -5.76 -0.23
CA ASP A 108 -11.12 -6.04 -0.90
C ASP A 108 -12.14 -4.96 -0.54
N PHE A 109 -12.41 -4.06 -1.45
CA PHE A 109 -13.35 -2.94 -1.24
C PHE A 109 -14.81 -3.35 -1.15
N LYS A 110 -15.16 -4.52 -1.69
CA LYS A 110 -16.53 -5.02 -1.62
C LYS A 110 -16.84 -5.60 -0.25
N ASN A 111 -15.86 -6.25 0.36
CA ASN A 111 -15.99 -6.89 1.66
C ASN A 111 -15.42 -6.03 2.81
N ASN A 112 -14.78 -4.90 2.50
CA ASN A 112 -14.08 -4.04 3.46
C ASN A 112 -13.13 -4.83 4.37
N ALA A 113 -12.28 -5.68 3.76
CA ALA A 113 -11.38 -6.58 4.46
C ALA A 113 -10.13 -6.89 3.62
N LEU A 114 -9.18 -7.60 4.20
CA LEU A 114 -8.11 -8.22 3.42
C LEU A 114 -8.69 -9.16 2.35
N SER A 115 -8.16 -9.09 1.15
CA SER A 115 -8.59 -9.94 0.04
C SER A 115 -8.16 -11.39 0.26
N GLU A 116 -9.06 -12.18 0.86
CA GLU A 116 -8.83 -13.62 1.06
C GLU A 116 -8.58 -14.34 -0.27
N GLU A 117 -9.28 -13.95 -1.31
CA GLU A 117 -9.16 -14.54 -2.63
C GLU A 117 -7.76 -14.37 -3.22
N LEU A 118 -7.22 -13.15 -3.18
CA LEU A 118 -5.86 -12.88 -3.65
C LEU A 118 -4.80 -13.58 -2.78
N MET A 119 -4.98 -13.50 -1.46
CA MET A 119 -4.06 -14.13 -0.53
C MET A 119 -4.04 -15.65 -0.69
N ASN A 120 -5.21 -16.28 -0.85
CA ASN A 120 -5.32 -17.72 -1.10
C ASN A 120 -4.73 -18.10 -2.47
N TYR A 121 -4.96 -17.29 -3.51
CA TYR A 121 -4.39 -17.52 -4.84
C TYR A 121 -2.86 -17.58 -4.81
N TYR A 122 -2.21 -16.66 -4.11
CA TYR A 122 -0.76 -16.67 -3.94
C TYR A 122 -0.26 -17.57 -2.81
N GLY A 123 -1.17 -18.09 -1.97
CA GLY A 123 -0.83 -18.88 -0.79
C GLY A 123 -0.08 -18.07 0.27
N PHE A 124 -0.55 -16.85 0.53
CA PHE A 124 0.00 -15.98 1.59
C PHE A 124 -0.71 -16.19 2.91
N SER A 125 0.05 -16.21 4.02
CA SER A 125 -0.53 -16.14 5.37
C SER A 125 -0.98 -14.72 5.68
N LYS A 126 -2.12 -14.57 6.36
CA LYS A 126 -2.58 -13.29 6.92
C LYS A 126 -1.58 -12.72 7.95
N ASP A 127 -0.79 -13.58 8.58
CA ASP A 127 0.22 -13.18 9.55
C ASP A 127 1.33 -12.30 8.96
N LEU A 128 1.49 -12.31 7.64
CA LEU A 128 2.43 -11.43 6.94
C LEU A 128 1.98 -9.96 6.94
N ILE A 129 0.69 -9.70 7.15
CA ILE A 129 0.13 -8.35 7.15
C ILE A 129 0.24 -7.76 8.56
N ALA A 130 0.64 -6.49 8.64
CA ALA A 130 0.70 -5.72 9.86
C ALA A 130 -0.71 -5.30 10.36
N ASP A 131 -0.81 -4.92 11.65
CA ASP A 131 -2.05 -4.39 12.21
C ASP A 131 -2.49 -3.12 11.50
N ILE A 132 -3.80 -3.01 11.21
CA ILE A 132 -4.35 -1.88 10.48
C ILE A 132 -4.62 -0.72 11.44
N ARG A 133 -4.15 0.48 11.08
CA ARG A 133 -4.44 1.75 11.76
C ARG A 133 -5.10 2.72 10.78
N PRO A 134 -5.86 3.71 11.28
CA PRO A 134 -6.37 4.79 10.44
C PRO A 134 -5.24 5.53 9.73
N THR A 135 -5.48 6.00 8.50
CA THR A 135 -4.51 6.80 7.74
C THR A 135 -4.20 8.11 8.49
N PHE A 136 -5.23 8.77 9.05
CA PHE A 136 -5.08 9.87 10.01
C PHE A 136 -5.33 9.33 11.42
N GLY A 137 -4.34 9.40 12.29
CA GLY A 137 -4.43 8.91 13.66
C GLY A 137 -3.06 8.47 14.19
N LEU A 138 -2.95 8.23 15.47
CA LEU A 138 -1.70 7.78 16.09
C LEU A 138 -1.28 6.40 15.54
N GLN A 139 -0.11 6.37 14.93
CA GLN A 139 0.50 5.19 14.31
C GLN A 139 1.79 4.77 15.02
N GLY A 140 2.16 5.45 16.08
CA GLY A 140 3.34 5.24 16.92
C GLY A 140 4.01 6.56 17.29
N GLU A 141 5.01 6.48 18.16
CA GLU A 141 5.78 7.63 18.64
C GLU A 141 7.27 7.40 18.45
N VAL A 142 8.00 8.46 18.12
CA VAL A 142 9.46 8.41 17.95
C VAL A 142 10.12 7.92 19.22
N THR A 143 10.89 6.83 19.11
CA THR A 143 11.60 6.20 20.26
C THR A 143 12.74 7.08 20.78
N ALA A 144 13.20 6.82 22.00
CA ALA A 144 14.30 7.58 22.60
C ALA A 144 15.61 7.44 21.81
N SER A 145 15.91 6.24 21.29
CA SER A 145 17.12 5.96 20.52
C SER A 145 17.12 6.71 19.19
N VAL A 146 16.01 6.65 18.47
CA VAL A 146 15.87 7.36 17.18
C VAL A 146 15.85 8.88 17.37
N ALA A 147 15.22 9.36 18.44
CA ALA A 147 15.23 10.78 18.78
C ALA A 147 16.66 11.31 18.99
N ALA A 148 17.48 10.55 19.71
CA ALA A 148 18.88 10.91 19.96
C ALA A 148 19.74 10.85 18.68
N GLU A 149 19.51 9.85 17.82
CA GLU A 149 20.25 9.67 16.56
C GLU A 149 19.95 10.76 15.55
N LEU A 150 18.67 11.11 15.40
CA LEU A 150 18.18 12.02 14.37
C LEU A 150 17.99 13.49 14.85
N GLY A 151 18.26 13.78 16.12
CA GLY A 151 18.02 15.11 16.69
C GLY A 151 16.52 15.45 16.81
N LEU A 152 15.66 14.44 16.92
CA LEU A 152 14.21 14.63 17.07
C LEU A 152 13.81 14.67 18.56
N LYS A 153 12.58 15.10 18.83
CA LYS A 153 12.03 15.01 20.18
C LYS A 153 11.45 13.59 20.42
N LYS A 154 11.87 12.93 21.50
CA LYS A 154 11.25 11.68 21.96
C LYS A 154 9.73 11.85 22.12
N GLY A 155 8.95 10.87 21.71
CA GLY A 155 7.50 10.88 21.80
C GLY A 155 6.81 11.75 20.74
N THR A 156 7.56 12.26 19.72
CA THR A 156 6.92 12.90 18.57
C THR A 156 6.00 11.90 17.88
N PRO A 157 4.69 12.18 17.76
CA PRO A 157 3.75 11.24 17.19
C PRO A 157 3.90 11.15 15.66
N VAL A 158 3.83 9.93 15.13
CA VAL A 158 3.58 9.67 13.71
C VAL A 158 2.08 9.48 13.53
N THR A 159 1.42 10.44 12.86
CA THR A 159 -0.04 10.51 12.81
C THR A 159 -0.63 10.38 11.41
N TYR A 160 0.23 10.23 10.38
CA TYR A 160 -0.19 10.18 9.01
C TYR A 160 0.89 9.54 8.12
N ARG A 161 0.45 8.70 7.19
CA ARG A 161 1.26 8.30 6.03
C ARG A 161 0.39 7.92 4.85
N ALA A 162 0.85 8.25 3.66
CA ALA A 162 0.24 7.84 2.40
C ALA A 162 1.27 7.81 1.27
N GLY A 163 0.94 7.10 0.20
CA GLY A 163 1.68 7.14 -1.05
C GLY A 163 1.75 8.56 -1.64
N ASP A 164 2.72 8.81 -2.49
CA ASP A 164 3.00 10.14 -3.05
C ASP A 164 1.81 10.72 -3.84
N GLN A 165 1.10 9.93 -4.63
CA GLN A 165 0.00 10.44 -5.45
C GLN A 165 -1.21 10.90 -4.60
N PRO A 166 -1.77 10.11 -3.68
CA PRO A 166 -2.82 10.60 -2.78
C PRO A 166 -2.33 11.73 -1.87
N ASN A 167 -1.05 11.76 -1.51
CA ASN A 167 -0.46 12.84 -0.73
C ASN A 167 -0.35 14.16 -1.54
N ASN A 168 -0.03 14.08 -2.83
CA ASN A 168 -0.06 15.24 -3.73
C ASN A 168 -1.48 15.83 -3.82
N ALA A 169 -2.50 14.99 -3.94
CA ALA A 169 -3.90 15.42 -3.92
C ALA A 169 -4.27 16.12 -2.60
N LEU A 170 -3.85 15.54 -1.46
CA LEU A 170 -4.02 16.15 -0.14
C LEU A 170 -3.37 17.54 -0.06
N SER A 171 -2.16 17.69 -0.59
CA SER A 171 -1.43 18.97 -0.57
C SER A 171 -2.15 20.10 -1.33
N LEU A 172 -2.98 19.73 -2.29
CA LEU A 172 -3.85 20.63 -3.07
C LEU A 172 -5.26 20.74 -2.48
N ASN A 173 -5.50 20.17 -1.29
CA ASN A 173 -6.81 20.11 -0.64
C ASN A 173 -7.90 19.41 -1.50
N VAL A 174 -7.49 18.47 -2.33
CA VAL A 174 -8.40 17.64 -3.16
C VAL A 174 -8.81 16.42 -2.34
N LEU A 175 -9.97 16.50 -1.67
CA LEU A 175 -10.43 15.55 -0.65
C LEU A 175 -11.84 15.02 -0.91
N ASN A 176 -12.63 15.73 -1.72
CA ASN A 176 -14.05 15.42 -1.90
C ASN A 176 -14.32 14.82 -3.28
N PRO A 177 -15.37 13.99 -3.39
CA PRO A 177 -15.78 13.43 -4.68
C PRO A 177 -16.06 14.52 -5.73
N GLY A 178 -15.50 14.33 -6.92
CA GLY A 178 -15.57 15.27 -8.03
C GLY A 178 -14.41 16.25 -8.10
N GLU A 179 -13.60 16.36 -7.05
CA GLU A 179 -12.37 17.18 -7.08
C GLU A 179 -11.25 16.45 -7.84
N ILE A 180 -10.40 17.22 -8.51
CA ILE A 180 -9.31 16.71 -9.34
C ILE A 180 -8.02 17.45 -9.03
N ALA A 181 -6.93 16.73 -8.86
CA ALA A 181 -5.56 17.23 -8.83
C ALA A 181 -4.84 16.84 -10.12
N ALA A 182 -4.04 17.73 -10.67
CA ALA A 182 -3.18 17.43 -11.82
C ALA A 182 -1.74 17.82 -11.48
N THR A 183 -0.83 16.87 -11.67
CA THR A 183 0.61 17.11 -11.53
C THR A 183 1.23 17.08 -12.91
N GLY A 184 1.95 18.14 -13.28
CA GLY A 184 2.65 18.24 -14.55
C GLY A 184 4.15 18.39 -14.32
N GLY A 185 4.94 17.54 -14.93
CA GLY A 185 6.41 17.53 -14.91
C GLY A 185 6.91 16.79 -16.14
N THR A 186 8.00 16.04 -16.02
CA THR A 186 8.48 15.13 -17.07
C THR A 186 7.42 14.06 -17.42
N SER A 187 6.65 13.63 -16.42
CA SER A 187 5.42 12.86 -16.58
C SER A 187 4.25 13.60 -15.94
N GLY A 188 3.02 13.27 -16.34
CA GLY A 188 1.81 13.86 -15.79
C GLY A 188 0.93 12.83 -15.12
N VAL A 189 0.30 13.21 -14.00
CA VAL A 189 -0.73 12.42 -13.35
C VAL A 189 -1.97 13.27 -13.19
N VAL A 190 -3.12 12.73 -13.56
CA VAL A 190 -4.43 13.29 -13.22
C VAL A 190 -5.05 12.40 -12.16
N TYR A 191 -5.36 12.97 -11.01
CA TYR A 191 -5.89 12.26 -9.85
C TYR A 191 -7.26 12.81 -9.49
N GLY A 192 -8.30 11.99 -9.63
CA GLY A 192 -9.68 12.38 -9.29
C GLY A 192 -10.17 11.65 -8.05
N VAL A 193 -10.96 12.32 -7.21
CA VAL A 193 -11.59 11.70 -6.03
C VAL A 193 -13.00 11.22 -6.37
N ASN A 194 -13.29 9.95 -6.05
CA ASN A 194 -14.61 9.32 -6.22
C ASN A 194 -15.17 8.91 -4.85
N GLY A 195 -16.49 9.09 -4.65
CA GLY A 195 -17.21 8.77 -3.42
C GLY A 195 -17.93 7.41 -3.43
N LYS A 196 -17.76 6.61 -4.48
CA LYS A 196 -18.41 5.31 -4.63
C LYS A 196 -17.41 4.26 -5.04
N VAL A 197 -17.61 3.01 -4.58
CA VAL A 197 -16.84 1.87 -5.07
C VAL A 197 -17.16 1.69 -6.57
N ASN A 198 -16.18 2.04 -7.38
CA ASN A 198 -16.26 1.96 -8.83
C ASN A 198 -14.88 1.66 -9.42
N TYR A 199 -14.84 1.09 -10.61
CA TYR A 199 -13.62 0.69 -11.30
C TYR A 199 -13.77 0.84 -12.81
N ASP A 200 -12.67 1.00 -13.50
CA ASP A 200 -12.66 0.94 -14.97
C ASP A 200 -12.71 -0.52 -15.44
N THR A 201 -13.76 -0.87 -16.17
CA THR A 201 -13.97 -2.24 -16.67
C THR A 201 -12.92 -2.68 -17.70
N LEU A 202 -12.18 -1.74 -18.27
CA LEU A 202 -11.08 -1.99 -19.20
C LEU A 202 -9.69 -1.88 -18.54
N SER A 203 -9.64 -1.66 -17.21
CA SER A 203 -8.39 -1.56 -16.44
C SER A 203 -7.38 -0.55 -17.01
N ARG A 204 -7.85 0.60 -17.51
CA ARG A 204 -7.02 1.67 -18.09
C ARG A 204 -6.52 2.66 -17.05
N VAL A 205 -7.20 2.74 -15.91
CA VAL A 205 -6.85 3.60 -14.77
C VAL A 205 -6.83 2.78 -13.49
N ASN A 206 -6.04 3.23 -12.53
CA ASN A 206 -5.95 2.62 -11.21
C ASN A 206 -6.88 3.32 -10.23
N THR A 207 -7.41 2.58 -9.27
CA THR A 207 -8.28 3.09 -8.21
C THR A 207 -7.82 2.57 -6.86
N PHE A 208 -7.50 3.49 -5.93
CA PHE A 208 -7.02 3.15 -4.59
C PHE A 208 -7.79 3.90 -3.51
N ALA A 209 -7.68 3.47 -2.25
CA ALA A 209 -8.21 4.25 -1.14
C ALA A 209 -7.49 5.60 -1.05
N HIS A 210 -8.26 6.69 -1.07
CA HIS A 210 -7.72 8.03 -0.85
C HIS A 210 -7.36 8.24 0.62
N VAL A 211 -6.59 9.27 0.93
CA VAL A 211 -6.06 9.53 2.29
C VAL A 211 -7.14 9.62 3.36
N ASN A 212 -8.32 10.14 3.03
CA ASN A 212 -9.47 10.29 3.93
C ASN A 212 -10.55 9.20 3.73
N HIS A 213 -10.19 8.07 3.12
CA HIS A 213 -11.06 6.89 3.09
C HIS A 213 -11.17 6.29 4.49
N THR A 214 -12.40 5.99 4.91
CA THR A 214 -12.69 5.24 6.14
C THR A 214 -13.67 4.11 5.86
N MET A 215 -13.91 3.27 6.86
CA MET A 215 -14.89 2.16 6.71
C MET A 215 -16.31 2.68 6.53
N GLU A 216 -16.62 3.89 7.06
CA GLU A 216 -17.92 4.52 6.98
C GLU A 216 -18.06 5.44 5.76
N GLN A 217 -16.94 5.91 5.22
CA GLN A 217 -16.93 6.92 4.16
C GLN A 217 -15.98 6.54 3.03
N THR A 218 -16.56 6.09 1.94
CA THR A 218 -15.79 5.76 0.72
C THR A 218 -15.18 7.02 0.11
N ARG A 219 -13.86 7.02 -0.03
CA ARG A 219 -13.08 8.02 -0.76
C ARG A 219 -12.00 7.29 -1.54
N LEU A 220 -12.08 7.32 -2.84
CA LEU A 220 -11.17 6.60 -3.74
C LEU A 220 -10.45 7.60 -4.63
N GLY A 221 -9.14 7.43 -4.77
CA GLY A 221 -8.35 8.14 -5.77
C GLY A 221 -8.28 7.32 -7.06
N VAL A 222 -8.59 7.95 -8.16
CA VAL A 222 -8.54 7.38 -9.52
C VAL A 222 -7.44 8.10 -10.29
N LEU A 223 -6.47 7.38 -10.84
CA LEU A 223 -5.33 7.94 -11.57
C LEU A 223 -4.89 7.06 -12.76
#